data_ff8478f7166745e54a1033feae63c029
#
_entry.id   ff8478f7166745e54a1033feae63c029
#
_cell.length_a   1.000
_cell.length_b   1.000
_cell.length_c   1.000
_cell.angle_alpha   90.00
_cell.angle_beta   90.00
_cell.angle_gamma   90.00
#
_symmetry.space_group_name_H-M   'P 1'
#
loop_
_entity.id
_entity.type
_entity.pdbx_description
1 polymer ?
#
loop_
_entity_poly.entity_id
_entity_poly.type
_entity_poly.pdbx_seq_one_letter_code
_entity_poly.pdbx_strand_id
1 'polypeptide(L)'
;MKVEEPNFESLLSELDLRDMAGFTRNFVEDLRNALNTELDLEEETDWSGVLCLGMGGSGAGGLFLKALSDAHGGLPFVVWTDYGVPSWWGPEWLVIATSYSGNTEETIDGIREVISSGGTVIGICSGGEMENVISQSEGSACLNVPPGQMPRSAFGHIFGTQLSACWALGILPKPNSDEIEDMLGRLAKASSESDLSSNSGMAATLSRSLVGRGIGIVAPTCLGAAAYRFTCQLNENSAKFAGATDIPEMNHNEIVAWTGTSAHDRALLVLSSKNLHPRTASRIEWMLDEIEAKPTWVIECEGESLLERLLYAAHITDWVSIGLALLTGEDPSDMPAIESLKSHLESFQ
;
A
#
# COMPACT_ATOMS: atom_id res chain seq x y z
N MET A 1 -30.08 26.36 11.83
CA MET A 1 -29.22 25.55 12.71
C MET A 1 -27.96 25.29 11.94
N LYS A 2 -26.79 25.72 12.45
CA LYS A 2 -25.53 25.22 11.91
C LYS A 2 -25.49 23.75 12.33
N VAL A 3 -25.44 22.84 11.36
CA VAL A 3 -25.12 21.44 11.64
C VAL A 3 -23.69 21.48 12.17
N GLU A 4 -23.48 21.08 13.41
CA GLU A 4 -22.13 20.93 13.96
C GLU A 4 -21.38 19.93 13.09
N GLU A 5 -20.18 20.29 12.66
CA GLU A 5 -19.33 19.35 11.91
C GLU A 5 -18.98 18.18 12.82
N PRO A 6 -18.99 16.94 12.30
CA PRO A 6 -18.63 15.75 13.08
C PRO A 6 -17.23 15.91 13.68
N ASN A 7 -17.08 15.61 14.96
CA ASN A 7 -15.81 15.63 15.67
C ASN A 7 -15.14 14.28 15.55
N PHE A 8 -13.97 14.22 14.91
CA PHE A 8 -13.24 12.97 14.70
C PHE A 8 -12.77 12.32 16.01
N GLU A 9 -12.40 13.07 17.04
CA GLU A 9 -12.02 12.49 18.33
C GLU A 9 -13.18 11.70 18.96
N SER A 10 -14.40 12.22 18.88
CA SER A 10 -15.60 11.50 19.32
C SER A 10 -15.88 10.26 18.46
N LEU A 11 -15.79 10.40 17.14
CA LEU A 11 -16.03 9.30 16.21
C LEU A 11 -14.98 8.18 16.37
N LEU A 12 -13.71 8.51 16.57
CA LEU A 12 -12.66 7.55 16.88
C LEU A 12 -12.99 6.75 18.14
N SER A 13 -13.40 7.43 19.23
CA SER A 13 -13.78 6.77 20.48
C SER A 13 -15.00 5.87 20.35
N GLU A 14 -15.90 6.16 19.43
CA GLU A 14 -17.16 5.44 19.26
C GLU A 14 -17.05 4.28 18.24
N LEU A 15 -16.32 4.46 17.15
CA LEU A 15 -16.36 3.58 15.99
C LEU A 15 -15.05 2.82 15.72
N ASP A 16 -13.88 3.32 16.16
CA ASP A 16 -12.59 2.66 15.93
C ASP A 16 -12.31 1.60 17.01
N LEU A 17 -13.05 0.51 16.96
CA LEU A 17 -13.09 -0.50 18.04
C LEU A 17 -11.79 -1.28 18.21
N ARG A 18 -10.94 -1.36 17.17
CA ARG A 18 -9.66 -2.07 17.19
C ARG A 18 -8.46 -1.17 17.02
N ASP A 19 -8.63 0.15 17.25
CA ASP A 19 -7.55 1.15 17.26
C ASP A 19 -6.77 1.25 15.93
N MET A 20 -7.47 1.24 14.79
CA MET A 20 -6.85 1.47 13.48
C MET A 20 -6.10 2.80 13.41
N ALA A 21 -6.64 3.83 14.06
CA ALA A 21 -5.96 5.13 14.16
C ALA A 21 -4.66 5.03 14.99
N GLY A 22 -4.64 4.22 16.05
CA GLY A 22 -3.44 3.96 16.84
C GLY A 22 -2.36 3.24 16.02
N PHE A 23 -2.73 2.20 15.28
CA PHE A 23 -1.79 1.55 14.35
C PHE A 23 -1.28 2.50 13.28
N THR A 24 -2.15 3.37 12.75
CA THR A 24 -1.74 4.37 11.75
C THR A 24 -0.78 5.40 12.36
N ARG A 25 -0.96 5.85 13.61
CA ARG A 25 0.01 6.70 14.32
C ARG A 25 1.37 6.05 14.45
N ASN A 26 1.40 4.75 14.70
CA ASN A 26 2.63 3.99 14.91
C ASN A 26 3.36 3.62 13.60
N PHE A 27 2.78 3.90 12.44
CA PHE A 27 3.34 3.51 11.14
C PHE A 27 4.82 3.84 10.98
N VAL A 28 5.25 5.06 11.35
CA VAL A 28 6.65 5.49 11.18
C VAL A 28 7.58 4.74 12.13
N GLU A 29 7.14 4.45 13.35
CA GLU A 29 7.92 3.66 14.30
C GLU A 29 7.97 2.18 13.89
N ASP A 30 6.88 1.62 13.40
CA ASP A 30 6.83 0.27 12.83
C ASP A 30 7.79 0.13 11.65
N LEU A 31 7.80 1.13 10.76
CA LEU A 31 8.74 1.21 9.65
C LEU A 31 10.19 1.32 10.13
N ARG A 32 10.49 2.20 11.10
CA ARG A 32 11.81 2.36 11.69
C ARG A 32 12.32 1.03 12.27
N ASN A 33 11.49 0.35 13.04
CA ASN A 33 11.84 -0.93 13.64
C ASN A 33 12.16 -1.99 12.59
N ALA A 34 11.35 -2.08 11.53
CA ALA A 34 11.57 -3.00 10.43
C ALA A 34 12.86 -2.68 9.64
N LEU A 35 13.15 -1.39 9.39
CA LEU A 35 14.36 -0.98 8.68
C LEU A 35 15.66 -1.15 9.51
N ASN A 36 15.58 -1.16 10.82
CA ASN A 36 16.70 -1.36 11.74
C ASN A 36 16.90 -2.82 12.16
N THR A 37 16.02 -3.73 11.75
CA THR A 37 16.17 -5.16 12.03
C THR A 37 17.31 -5.73 11.19
N GLU A 38 18.31 -6.31 11.85
CA GLU A 38 19.38 -7.06 11.17
C GLU A 38 18.81 -8.36 10.62
N LEU A 39 19.01 -8.57 9.32
CA LEU A 39 18.58 -9.77 8.61
C LEU A 39 19.79 -10.62 8.28
N ASP A 40 19.72 -11.90 8.65
CA ASP A 40 20.72 -12.92 8.29
C ASP A 40 20.38 -13.48 6.90
N LEU A 41 20.67 -12.70 5.87
CA LEU A 41 20.50 -13.04 4.48
C LEU A 41 21.83 -12.90 3.76
N GLU A 42 22.21 -13.91 3.01
CA GLU A 42 23.43 -13.88 2.19
C GLU A 42 23.13 -13.14 0.88
N GLU A 43 24.06 -12.26 0.48
CA GLU A 43 23.99 -11.55 -0.79
C GLU A 43 24.23 -12.54 -1.94
N GLU A 44 23.19 -12.80 -2.73
CA GLU A 44 23.27 -13.56 -3.97
C GLU A 44 23.07 -12.63 -5.18
N THR A 45 23.95 -12.72 -6.16
CA THR A 45 24.05 -11.69 -7.22
C THR A 45 23.47 -12.12 -8.57
N ASP A 46 23.01 -13.34 -8.72
CA ASP A 46 22.66 -13.92 -10.03
C ASP A 46 21.15 -14.08 -10.32
N TRP A 47 20.29 -13.35 -9.59
CA TRP A 47 18.86 -13.37 -9.86
C TRP A 47 18.51 -12.71 -11.19
N SER A 48 17.64 -13.36 -11.98
CA SER A 48 17.09 -12.79 -13.23
C SER A 48 15.97 -11.77 -12.97
N GLY A 49 15.35 -11.82 -11.80
CA GLY A 49 14.28 -10.92 -11.39
C GLY A 49 13.70 -11.31 -10.04
N VAL A 50 12.70 -10.58 -9.61
CA VAL A 50 11.98 -10.80 -8.35
C VAL A 50 10.49 -10.99 -8.64
N LEU A 51 9.91 -12.11 -8.19
CA LEU A 51 8.48 -12.36 -8.19
C LEU A 51 7.92 -12.08 -6.79
N CYS A 52 7.04 -11.10 -6.66
CA CYS A 52 6.36 -10.78 -5.41
C CYS A 52 5.01 -11.50 -5.36
N LEU A 53 4.84 -12.45 -4.43
CA LEU A 53 3.57 -13.12 -4.15
C LEU A 53 2.88 -12.46 -2.96
N GLY A 54 1.59 -12.16 -3.08
CA GLY A 54 0.81 -11.62 -1.97
C GLY A 54 -0.49 -11.00 -2.42
N MET A 55 -1.47 -10.95 -1.53
CA MET A 55 -2.82 -10.47 -1.80
C MET A 55 -3.14 -9.19 -1.02
N GLY A 56 -3.97 -8.32 -1.58
CA GLY A 56 -4.48 -7.12 -0.91
C GLY A 56 -3.38 -6.23 -0.31
N GLY A 57 -3.50 -5.89 0.97
CA GLY A 57 -2.52 -5.09 1.69
C GLY A 57 -1.12 -5.70 1.73
N SER A 58 -1.00 -7.04 1.84
CA SER A 58 0.28 -7.76 1.78
C SER A 58 0.91 -7.70 0.38
N GLY A 59 0.10 -7.75 -0.69
CA GLY A 59 0.58 -7.63 -2.07
C GLY A 59 0.98 -6.21 -2.46
N ALA A 60 0.41 -5.19 -1.82
CA ALA A 60 0.70 -3.79 -2.14
C ALA A 60 2.19 -3.44 -2.02
N GLY A 61 2.90 -4.00 -1.03
CA GLY A 61 4.34 -3.78 -0.86
C GLY A 61 5.16 -4.19 -2.08
N GLY A 62 4.79 -5.28 -2.77
CA GLY A 62 5.42 -5.71 -4.02
C GLY A 62 5.33 -4.66 -5.13
N LEU A 63 4.21 -3.92 -5.22
CA LEU A 63 4.07 -2.81 -6.16
C LEU A 63 4.99 -1.63 -5.81
N PHE A 64 5.21 -1.36 -4.52
CA PHE A 64 6.17 -0.33 -4.08
C PHE A 64 7.60 -0.74 -4.42
N LEU A 65 7.99 -1.99 -4.16
CA LEU A 65 9.30 -2.52 -4.57
C LEU A 65 9.49 -2.42 -6.08
N LYS A 66 8.47 -2.79 -6.85
CA LYS A 66 8.49 -2.66 -8.32
C LYS A 66 8.72 -1.20 -8.75
N ALA A 67 7.99 -0.24 -8.17
CA ALA A 67 8.15 1.17 -8.52
C ALA A 67 9.58 1.69 -8.20
N LEU A 68 10.17 1.23 -7.10
CA LEU A 68 11.55 1.56 -6.73
C LEU A 68 12.57 0.93 -7.71
N SER A 69 12.37 -0.33 -8.07
CA SER A 69 13.23 -0.99 -9.06
C SER A 69 13.14 -0.35 -10.44
N ASP A 70 11.93 -0.05 -10.92
CA ASP A 70 11.72 0.64 -12.20
C ASP A 70 12.43 2.01 -12.25
N ALA A 71 12.53 2.70 -11.09
CA ALA A 71 13.17 4.01 -11.01
C ALA A 71 14.70 3.96 -10.88
N HIS A 72 15.25 2.94 -10.22
CA HIS A 72 16.67 2.88 -9.87
C HIS A 72 17.50 1.99 -10.80
N GLY A 73 16.85 1.24 -11.68
CA GLY A 73 17.47 0.21 -12.49
C GLY A 73 17.95 -0.98 -11.63
N GLY A 74 17.92 -2.14 -12.15
CA GLY A 74 18.26 -3.35 -11.42
C GLY A 74 17.49 -4.52 -11.98
N LEU A 75 17.01 -5.39 -11.12
CA LEU A 75 16.23 -6.54 -11.52
C LEU A 75 14.77 -6.14 -11.81
N PRO A 76 14.11 -6.75 -12.80
CA PRO A 76 12.68 -6.61 -12.97
C PRO A 76 11.92 -7.18 -11.77
N PHE A 77 10.90 -6.46 -11.29
CA PHE A 77 9.96 -6.94 -10.29
C PHE A 77 8.60 -7.20 -10.92
N VAL A 78 8.03 -8.36 -10.66
CA VAL A 78 6.67 -8.74 -11.09
C VAL A 78 5.83 -9.05 -9.85
N VAL A 79 4.62 -8.52 -9.79
CA VAL A 79 3.67 -8.84 -8.72
C VAL A 79 2.67 -9.84 -9.25
N TRP A 80 2.47 -10.94 -8.52
CA TRP A 80 1.54 -12.01 -8.86
C TRP A 80 0.51 -12.17 -7.76
N THR A 81 -0.76 -12.09 -8.14
CA THR A 81 -1.91 -12.06 -7.23
C THR A 81 -2.92 -13.16 -7.58
N ASP A 82 -2.42 -14.35 -7.89
CA ASP A 82 -3.21 -15.52 -8.24
C ASP A 82 -2.58 -16.77 -7.59
N TYR A 83 -3.21 -17.92 -7.74
CA TYR A 83 -2.67 -19.21 -7.34
C TYR A 83 -1.43 -19.58 -8.16
N GLY A 84 -0.56 -20.40 -7.57
CA GLY A 84 0.67 -20.88 -8.20
C GLY A 84 1.65 -19.75 -8.54
N VAL A 85 2.41 -19.97 -9.60
CA VAL A 85 3.31 -18.97 -10.21
C VAL A 85 3.05 -18.84 -11.70
N PRO A 86 3.44 -17.71 -12.34
CA PRO A 86 3.26 -17.57 -13.78
C PRO A 86 4.09 -18.61 -14.52
N SER A 87 3.56 -19.14 -15.62
CA SER A 87 4.17 -20.24 -16.40
C SER A 87 5.57 -19.96 -16.98
N TRP A 88 5.99 -18.69 -17.00
CA TRP A 88 7.33 -18.27 -17.41
C TRP A 88 8.33 -18.23 -16.25
N TRP A 89 7.87 -18.35 -14.98
CA TRP A 89 8.73 -18.31 -13.81
C TRP A 89 9.69 -19.51 -13.80
N GLY A 90 10.90 -19.29 -13.32
CA GLY A 90 11.91 -20.33 -13.09
C GLY A 90 12.75 -20.05 -11.85
N PRO A 91 13.53 -21.04 -11.33
CA PRO A 91 14.29 -20.91 -10.09
C PRO A 91 15.33 -19.80 -10.06
N GLU A 92 15.67 -19.24 -11.21
CA GLU A 92 16.55 -18.07 -11.34
C GLU A 92 15.87 -16.75 -10.91
N TRP A 93 14.58 -16.78 -10.58
CA TRP A 93 13.84 -15.65 -10.02
C TRP A 93 13.69 -15.82 -8.51
N LEU A 94 14.14 -14.82 -7.76
CA LEU A 94 13.85 -14.75 -6.33
C LEU A 94 12.35 -14.56 -6.11
N VAL A 95 11.78 -15.25 -5.12
CA VAL A 95 10.40 -15.03 -4.71
C VAL A 95 10.37 -14.31 -3.37
N ILE A 96 9.71 -13.14 -3.32
CA ILE A 96 9.35 -12.44 -2.08
C ILE A 96 7.86 -12.68 -1.84
N ALA A 97 7.55 -13.57 -0.90
CA ALA A 97 6.19 -13.94 -0.58
C ALA A 97 5.71 -13.25 0.70
N THR A 98 4.54 -12.61 0.66
CA THR A 98 4.03 -11.84 1.79
C THR A 98 2.60 -12.22 2.13
N SER A 99 2.41 -12.65 3.37
CA SER A 99 1.10 -12.88 3.96
C SER A 99 1.16 -12.54 5.44
N TYR A 100 0.53 -11.45 5.87
CA TYR A 100 0.61 -11.04 7.28
C TYR A 100 0.17 -12.16 8.23
N SER A 101 -0.96 -12.82 7.97
CA SER A 101 -1.43 -13.95 8.77
C SER A 101 -0.62 -15.23 8.55
N GLY A 102 0.15 -15.32 7.46
CA GLY A 102 0.82 -16.54 7.01
C GLY A 102 -0.12 -17.66 6.53
N ASN A 103 -1.40 -17.34 6.31
CA ASN A 103 -2.42 -18.34 5.95
C ASN A 103 -3.18 -17.98 4.66
N THR A 104 -2.65 -17.07 3.84
CA THR A 104 -3.25 -16.71 2.56
C THR A 104 -3.06 -17.86 1.57
N GLU A 105 -4.14 -18.47 1.16
CA GLU A 105 -4.20 -19.69 0.36
C GLU A 105 -3.42 -19.58 -0.95
N GLU A 106 -3.65 -18.49 -1.70
CA GLU A 106 -3.01 -18.22 -2.99
C GLU A 106 -1.48 -18.06 -2.81
N THR A 107 -1.06 -17.38 -1.75
CA THR A 107 0.36 -17.18 -1.46
C THR A 107 1.04 -18.48 -1.07
N ILE A 108 0.39 -19.31 -0.25
CA ILE A 108 0.93 -20.61 0.18
C ILE A 108 1.04 -21.58 -1.01
N ASP A 109 0.05 -21.58 -1.90
CA ASP A 109 0.06 -22.41 -3.10
C ASP A 109 1.25 -22.06 -4.00
N GLY A 110 1.46 -20.77 -4.27
CA GLY A 110 2.62 -20.30 -5.02
C GLY A 110 3.96 -20.64 -4.35
N ILE A 111 4.09 -20.50 -3.03
CA ILE A 111 5.30 -20.88 -2.28
C ILE A 111 5.60 -22.38 -2.45
N ARG A 112 4.60 -23.23 -2.35
CA ARG A 112 4.77 -24.68 -2.51
C ARG A 112 5.26 -25.05 -3.91
N GLU A 113 4.70 -24.42 -4.93
CA GLU A 113 5.15 -24.61 -6.31
C GLU A 113 6.60 -24.16 -6.50
N VAL A 114 6.98 -22.98 -5.97
CA VAL A 114 8.35 -22.46 -6.00
C VAL A 114 9.33 -23.43 -5.34
N ILE A 115 9.07 -23.87 -4.12
CA ILE A 115 9.95 -24.76 -3.36
C ILE A 115 10.07 -26.11 -4.05
N SER A 116 8.96 -26.69 -4.54
CA SER A 116 8.98 -27.97 -5.25
C SER A 116 9.76 -27.91 -6.56
N SER A 117 9.90 -26.75 -7.15
CA SER A 117 10.66 -26.49 -8.37
C SER A 117 12.10 -26.05 -8.11
N GLY A 118 12.56 -26.06 -6.86
CA GLY A 118 13.93 -25.69 -6.48
C GLY A 118 14.22 -24.21 -6.45
N GLY A 119 13.19 -23.37 -6.32
CA GLY A 119 13.32 -21.92 -6.19
C GLY A 119 13.54 -21.46 -4.73
N THR A 120 13.97 -20.22 -4.57
CA THR A 120 14.25 -19.58 -3.29
C THR A 120 13.12 -18.62 -2.91
N VAL A 121 12.67 -18.67 -1.64
CA VAL A 121 11.60 -17.85 -1.10
C VAL A 121 12.10 -17.05 0.11
N ILE A 122 11.89 -15.73 0.07
CA ILE A 122 11.94 -14.88 1.25
C ILE A 122 10.50 -14.59 1.66
N GLY A 123 10.06 -15.23 2.75
CA GLY A 123 8.72 -15.07 3.26
C GLY A 123 8.61 -13.97 4.31
N ILE A 124 7.52 -13.19 4.32
CA ILE A 124 7.24 -12.16 5.33
C ILE A 124 5.85 -12.43 5.91
N CYS A 125 5.78 -12.78 7.19
CA CYS A 125 4.52 -13.08 7.88
C CYS A 125 4.63 -12.83 9.39
N SER A 126 3.50 -12.91 10.11
CA SER A 126 3.47 -12.90 11.58
C SER A 126 3.30 -14.31 12.18
N GLY A 127 3.61 -15.35 11.42
CA GLY A 127 3.45 -16.77 11.77
C GLY A 127 2.62 -17.53 10.73
N GLY A 128 1.94 -18.58 11.16
CA GLY A 128 1.02 -19.35 10.32
C GLY A 128 1.67 -20.45 9.50
N GLU A 129 0.94 -20.98 8.51
CA GLU A 129 1.38 -22.11 7.69
C GLU A 129 2.58 -21.76 6.80
N MET A 130 2.65 -20.53 6.33
CA MET A 130 3.73 -20.03 5.48
C MET A 130 5.10 -20.20 6.15
N GLU A 131 5.23 -19.87 7.44
CA GLU A 131 6.46 -20.09 8.20
C GLU A 131 6.86 -21.57 8.23
N ASN A 132 5.88 -22.46 8.46
CA ASN A 132 6.12 -23.90 8.48
C ASN A 132 6.58 -24.45 7.11
N VAL A 133 5.97 -23.97 6.03
CA VAL A 133 6.31 -24.41 4.66
C VAL A 133 7.72 -23.95 4.29
N ILE A 134 8.05 -22.68 4.55
CA ILE A 134 9.35 -22.10 4.19
C ILE A 134 10.49 -22.71 5.02
N SER A 135 10.27 -22.97 6.32
CA SER A 135 11.29 -23.55 7.21
C SER A 135 11.77 -24.94 6.79
N GLN A 136 11.06 -25.62 5.90
CA GLN A 136 11.43 -26.93 5.35
C GLN A 136 12.28 -26.84 4.07
N SER A 137 12.53 -25.63 3.56
CA SER A 137 13.26 -25.40 2.31
C SER A 137 14.65 -24.83 2.59
N GLU A 138 15.70 -25.52 2.13
CA GLU A 138 17.07 -24.99 2.17
C GLU A 138 17.18 -23.77 1.25
N GLY A 139 17.91 -22.74 1.69
CA GLY A 139 18.11 -21.48 0.95
C GLY A 139 16.94 -20.50 1.01
N SER A 140 15.80 -20.88 1.62
CA SER A 140 14.67 -19.98 1.85
C SER A 140 14.67 -19.48 3.30
N ALA A 141 14.14 -18.27 3.51
CA ALA A 141 14.05 -17.66 4.84
C ALA A 141 12.67 -17.09 5.10
N CYS A 142 12.19 -17.18 6.34
CA CYS A 142 10.97 -16.53 6.80
C CYS A 142 11.33 -15.39 7.77
N LEU A 143 10.93 -14.17 7.41
CA LEU A 143 11.14 -12.96 8.18
C LEU A 143 9.86 -12.63 8.94
N ASN A 144 9.92 -12.75 10.26
CA ASN A 144 8.74 -12.55 11.10
C ASN A 144 8.51 -11.07 11.41
N VAL A 145 7.26 -10.63 11.26
CA VAL A 145 6.78 -9.30 11.67
C VAL A 145 5.88 -9.41 12.90
N PRO A 146 5.77 -8.37 13.72
CA PRO A 146 4.93 -8.38 14.90
C PRO A 146 3.46 -8.69 14.58
N PRO A 147 2.79 -9.59 15.31
CA PRO A 147 1.37 -9.88 15.17
C PRO A 147 0.49 -8.83 15.87
N GLY A 148 -0.83 -8.92 15.66
CA GLY A 148 -1.83 -8.16 16.42
C GLY A 148 -2.43 -6.96 15.70
N GLN A 149 -1.96 -6.63 14.51
CA GLN A 149 -2.54 -5.59 13.65
C GLN A 149 -3.46 -6.18 12.57
N MET A 150 -4.27 -5.34 11.92
CA MET A 150 -4.90 -5.72 10.65
C MET A 150 -3.82 -5.73 9.54
N PRO A 151 -3.88 -6.66 8.58
CA PRO A 151 -2.84 -6.74 7.52
C PRO A 151 -2.56 -5.39 6.85
N ARG A 152 -3.59 -4.59 6.60
CA ARG A 152 -3.49 -3.28 5.96
C ARG A 152 -2.88 -2.18 6.83
N SER A 153 -3.01 -2.28 8.16
CA SER A 153 -2.37 -1.34 9.09
C SER A 153 -0.92 -1.71 9.41
N ALA A 154 -0.56 -2.99 9.23
CA ALA A 154 0.81 -3.47 9.45
C ALA A 154 1.80 -3.11 8.31
N PHE A 155 1.44 -2.17 7.44
CA PHE A 155 2.23 -1.84 6.26
C PHE A 155 3.64 -1.33 6.59
N GLY A 156 3.82 -0.62 7.71
CA GLY A 156 5.13 -0.21 8.20
C GLY A 156 6.06 -1.40 8.44
N HIS A 157 5.57 -2.41 9.15
CA HIS A 157 6.30 -3.66 9.38
C HIS A 157 6.52 -4.46 8.10
N ILE A 158 5.45 -4.70 7.33
CA ILE A 158 5.50 -5.54 6.12
C ILE A 158 6.44 -4.94 5.08
N PHE A 159 6.18 -3.70 4.67
CA PHE A 159 6.96 -3.06 3.62
C PHE A 159 8.39 -2.74 4.08
N GLY A 160 8.55 -2.33 5.34
CA GLY A 160 9.88 -2.11 5.92
C GLY A 160 10.74 -3.37 5.89
N THR A 161 10.16 -4.55 6.24
CA THR A 161 10.86 -5.83 6.17
C THR A 161 11.16 -6.26 4.73
N GLN A 162 10.21 -6.08 3.79
CA GLN A 162 10.44 -6.32 2.36
C GLN A 162 11.59 -5.48 1.82
N LEU A 163 11.62 -4.20 2.17
CA LEU A 163 12.65 -3.25 1.74
C LEU A 163 14.01 -3.59 2.35
N SER A 164 14.04 -3.93 3.65
CA SER A 164 15.25 -4.39 4.34
C SER A 164 15.83 -5.66 3.73
N ALA A 165 14.96 -6.62 3.35
CA ALA A 165 15.39 -7.81 2.64
C ALA A 165 16.02 -7.48 1.27
N CYS A 166 15.38 -6.60 0.48
CA CYS A 166 15.95 -6.15 -0.79
C CYS A 166 17.29 -5.43 -0.62
N TRP A 167 17.47 -4.65 0.44
CA TRP A 167 18.74 -4.01 0.76
C TRP A 167 19.82 -4.99 1.21
N ALA A 168 19.47 -5.96 2.07
CA ALA A 168 20.39 -7.00 2.53
C ALA A 168 20.90 -7.89 1.39
N LEU A 169 20.01 -8.17 0.41
CA LEU A 169 20.34 -8.94 -0.79
C LEU A 169 20.98 -8.11 -1.91
N GLY A 170 21.24 -6.83 -1.72
CA GLY A 170 21.83 -5.96 -2.75
C GLY A 170 20.93 -5.69 -3.98
N ILE A 171 19.63 -6.04 -3.90
CA ILE A 171 18.68 -5.93 -5.04
C ILE A 171 18.23 -4.49 -5.29
N LEU A 172 18.07 -3.71 -4.21
CA LEU A 172 17.75 -2.29 -4.27
C LEU A 172 18.84 -1.47 -3.58
N PRO A 173 19.14 -0.25 -4.05
CA PRO A 173 20.13 0.62 -3.40
C PRO A 173 19.62 1.06 -2.03
N LYS A 174 20.46 0.85 -0.99
CA LYS A 174 20.18 1.27 0.38
C LYS A 174 20.66 2.72 0.57
N PRO A 175 19.80 3.66 1.00
CA PRO A 175 20.21 4.99 1.43
C PRO A 175 21.14 4.89 2.66
N ASN A 176 21.94 5.92 2.93
CA ASN A 176 22.72 5.96 4.14
C ASN A 176 21.81 6.18 5.38
N SER A 177 22.36 5.94 6.58
CA SER A 177 21.57 6.00 7.82
C SER A 177 21.01 7.40 8.10
N ASP A 178 21.73 8.46 7.76
CA ASP A 178 21.26 9.83 7.98
C ASP A 178 20.08 10.16 7.03
N GLU A 179 20.15 9.74 5.77
CA GLU A 179 19.06 9.89 4.81
C GLU A 179 17.79 9.14 5.25
N ILE A 180 17.95 7.94 5.82
CA ILE A 180 16.82 7.16 6.36
C ILE A 180 16.20 7.87 7.56
N GLU A 181 17.00 8.34 8.53
CA GLU A 181 16.48 9.03 9.72
C GLU A 181 15.83 10.37 9.37
N ASP A 182 16.39 11.14 8.44
CA ASP A 182 15.79 12.38 7.94
C ASP A 182 14.43 12.12 7.26
N MET A 183 14.33 11.08 6.43
CA MET A 183 13.09 10.65 5.83
C MET A 183 12.04 10.29 6.89
N LEU A 184 12.41 9.44 7.87
CA LEU A 184 11.52 9.03 8.96
C LEU A 184 11.08 10.23 9.81
N GLY A 185 11.96 11.19 10.04
CA GLY A 185 11.64 12.43 10.74
C GLY A 185 10.59 13.28 10.00
N ARG A 186 10.72 13.43 8.67
CA ARG A 186 9.72 14.14 7.84
C ARG A 186 8.38 13.39 7.78
N LEU A 187 8.40 12.05 7.66
CA LEU A 187 7.19 11.24 7.70
C LEU A 187 6.47 11.31 9.06
N ALA A 188 7.22 11.33 10.18
CA ALA A 188 6.64 11.47 11.51
C ALA A 188 5.95 12.83 11.69
N LYS A 189 6.53 13.89 11.15
CA LYS A 189 5.90 15.22 11.12
C LYS A 189 4.61 15.20 10.31
N ALA A 190 4.63 14.67 9.10
CA ALA A 190 3.45 14.56 8.24
C ALA A 190 2.34 13.70 8.88
N SER A 191 2.73 12.61 9.57
CA SER A 191 1.81 11.78 10.36
C SER A 191 1.08 12.59 11.43
N SER A 192 1.83 13.34 12.24
CA SER A 192 1.25 14.19 13.30
C SER A 192 0.30 15.28 12.75
N GLU A 193 0.63 15.87 11.59
CA GLU A 193 -0.19 16.89 10.94
C GLU A 193 -1.47 16.32 10.31
N SER A 194 -1.51 15.01 10.08
CA SER A 194 -2.64 14.30 9.45
C SER A 194 -3.52 13.57 10.46
N ASP A 195 -3.11 13.49 11.72
CA ASP A 195 -3.88 12.80 12.76
C ASP A 195 -5.27 13.42 12.94
N LEU A 196 -6.28 12.58 12.74
CA LEU A 196 -7.69 12.97 12.79
C LEU A 196 -8.13 13.46 14.18
N SER A 197 -7.44 13.08 15.26
CA SER A 197 -7.77 13.53 16.61
C SER A 197 -7.67 15.06 16.78
N SER A 198 -6.87 15.72 15.92
CA SER A 198 -6.79 17.18 15.85
C SER A 198 -8.06 17.83 15.27
N ASN A 199 -8.96 17.04 14.68
CA ASN A 199 -10.17 17.47 13.96
C ASN A 199 -9.92 18.49 12.82
N SER A 200 -8.68 18.60 12.38
CA SER A 200 -8.20 19.57 11.39
C SER A 200 -7.16 18.93 10.44
N GLY A 201 -6.62 19.73 9.53
CA GLY A 201 -5.60 19.27 8.58
C GLY A 201 -6.19 18.72 7.28
N MET A 202 -5.27 18.27 6.40
CA MET A 202 -5.62 17.82 5.05
C MET A 202 -6.47 16.55 5.10
N ALA A 203 -6.10 15.55 5.89
CA ALA A 203 -6.83 14.29 5.97
C ALA A 203 -8.28 14.48 6.43
N ALA A 204 -8.51 15.28 7.47
CA ALA A 204 -9.84 15.60 7.97
C ALA A 204 -10.70 16.34 6.93
N THR A 205 -10.11 17.33 6.25
CA THR A 205 -10.81 18.13 5.22
C THR A 205 -11.16 17.26 4.01
N LEU A 206 -10.21 16.45 3.56
CA LEU A 206 -10.40 15.58 2.41
C LEU A 206 -11.47 14.52 2.70
N SER A 207 -11.41 13.85 3.85
CA SER A 207 -12.42 12.86 4.26
C SER A 207 -13.84 13.45 4.24
N ARG A 208 -14.03 14.65 4.79
CA ARG A 208 -15.34 15.33 4.76
C ARG A 208 -15.84 15.60 3.34
N SER A 209 -14.94 15.95 2.42
CA SER A 209 -15.30 16.27 1.03
C SER A 209 -15.70 15.04 0.19
N LEU A 210 -15.31 13.85 0.62
CA LEU A 210 -15.55 12.59 -0.08
C LEU A 210 -16.88 11.92 0.30
N VAL A 211 -17.53 12.38 1.38
CA VAL A 211 -18.80 11.77 1.84
C VAL A 211 -19.86 11.83 0.74
N GLY A 212 -20.45 10.65 0.43
CA GLY A 212 -21.52 10.50 -0.56
C GLY A 212 -21.06 10.60 -2.02
N ARG A 213 -19.77 10.53 -2.30
CA ARG A 213 -19.21 10.61 -3.66
C ARG A 213 -18.70 9.24 -4.15
N GLY A 214 -18.78 9.00 -5.45
CA GLY A 214 -17.95 7.99 -6.11
C GLY A 214 -16.51 8.54 -6.21
N ILE A 215 -15.51 7.71 -5.93
CA ILE A 215 -14.12 8.15 -5.78
C ILE A 215 -13.27 7.56 -6.90
N GLY A 216 -12.60 8.43 -7.66
CA GLY A 216 -11.52 8.06 -8.57
C GLY A 216 -10.18 8.61 -8.09
N ILE A 217 -9.13 7.83 -8.29
CA ILE A 217 -7.77 8.18 -7.94
C ILE A 217 -6.92 8.12 -9.20
N VAL A 218 -6.14 9.15 -9.44
CA VAL A 218 -5.23 9.21 -10.58
C VAL A 218 -3.83 9.56 -10.09
N ALA A 219 -2.84 8.86 -10.60
CA ALA A 219 -1.45 9.08 -10.21
C ALA A 219 -0.49 8.95 -11.40
N PRO A 220 0.65 9.66 -11.40
CA PRO A 220 1.77 9.28 -12.25
C PRO A 220 2.18 7.84 -11.98
N THR A 221 2.60 7.09 -13.00
CA THR A 221 2.95 5.65 -12.87
C THR A 221 3.93 5.38 -11.72
N CYS A 222 4.87 6.27 -11.45
CA CYS A 222 5.80 6.12 -10.31
C CYS A 222 5.12 6.19 -8.94
N LEU A 223 3.92 6.74 -8.84
CA LEU A 223 3.08 6.78 -7.62
C LEU A 223 1.88 5.82 -7.71
N GLY A 224 1.75 5.07 -8.78
CA GLY A 224 0.63 4.14 -9.01
C GLY A 224 0.45 3.11 -7.89
N ALA A 225 1.56 2.63 -7.31
CA ALA A 225 1.52 1.73 -6.15
C ALA A 225 0.78 2.35 -4.95
N ALA A 226 1.03 3.62 -4.65
CA ALA A 226 0.35 4.33 -3.57
C ALA A 226 -1.12 4.60 -3.91
N ALA A 227 -1.45 4.91 -5.16
CA ALA A 227 -2.82 5.08 -5.63
C ALA A 227 -3.62 3.78 -5.52
N TYR A 228 -3.03 2.65 -5.93
CA TYR A 228 -3.64 1.33 -5.77
C TYR A 228 -3.88 1.00 -4.29
N ARG A 229 -2.87 1.21 -3.43
CA ARG A 229 -3.02 0.98 -2.00
C ARG A 229 -4.12 1.85 -1.39
N PHE A 230 -4.20 3.12 -1.78
CA PHE A 230 -5.27 4.02 -1.34
C PHE A 230 -6.66 3.49 -1.73
N THR A 231 -6.80 2.96 -2.95
CA THR A 231 -8.04 2.28 -3.38
C THR A 231 -8.40 1.14 -2.43
N CYS A 232 -7.44 0.26 -2.09
CA CYS A 232 -7.67 -0.83 -1.16
C CYS A 232 -8.11 -0.31 0.22
N GLN A 233 -7.45 0.72 0.74
CA GLN A 233 -7.78 1.31 2.04
C GLN A 233 -9.19 1.92 2.06
N LEU A 234 -9.62 2.60 1.00
CA LEU A 234 -10.98 3.12 0.88
C LEU A 234 -12.03 2.00 0.84
N ASN A 235 -11.76 0.96 0.06
CA ASN A 235 -12.66 -0.18 -0.06
C ASN A 235 -12.79 -0.94 1.27
N GLU A 236 -11.67 -1.20 1.94
CA GLU A 236 -11.64 -2.00 3.17
C GLU A 236 -12.06 -1.21 4.41
N ASN A 237 -11.50 0.00 4.64
CA ASN A 237 -11.78 0.77 5.85
C ASN A 237 -13.16 1.43 5.82
N SER A 238 -13.57 1.96 4.67
CA SER A 238 -14.77 2.80 4.58
C SER A 238 -15.92 2.17 3.79
N ALA A 239 -15.77 0.93 3.30
CA ALA A 239 -16.75 0.26 2.44
C ALA A 239 -17.18 1.14 1.24
N LYS A 240 -16.26 1.97 0.72
CA LYS A 240 -16.52 2.87 -0.40
C LYS A 240 -15.81 2.40 -1.65
N PHE A 241 -16.58 2.16 -2.69
CA PHE A 241 -16.03 1.77 -3.97
C PHE A 241 -15.14 2.88 -4.54
N ALA A 242 -13.86 2.58 -4.73
CA ALA A 242 -12.86 3.45 -5.34
C ALA A 242 -12.07 2.70 -6.41
N GLY A 243 -11.53 3.42 -7.37
CA GLY A 243 -10.65 2.88 -8.41
C GLY A 243 -9.47 3.81 -8.65
N ALA A 244 -8.34 3.25 -9.09
CA ALA A 244 -7.14 3.99 -9.41
C ALA A 244 -6.69 3.71 -10.85
N THR A 245 -6.18 4.75 -11.52
CA THR A 245 -5.62 4.65 -12.88
C THR A 245 -4.37 5.51 -12.99
N ASP A 246 -3.42 5.05 -13.79
CA ASP A 246 -2.14 5.72 -13.97
C ASP A 246 -2.18 6.78 -15.08
N ILE A 247 -1.41 7.87 -14.89
CA ILE A 247 -1.04 8.81 -15.93
C ILE A 247 0.33 8.35 -16.50
N PRO A 248 0.47 8.23 -17.82
CA PRO A 248 -0.37 8.82 -18.88
C PRO A 248 -1.51 7.94 -19.40
N GLU A 249 -1.65 6.68 -18.98
CA GLU A 249 -2.62 5.73 -19.55
C GLU A 249 -4.06 6.27 -19.50
N MET A 250 -4.50 6.81 -18.36
CA MET A 250 -5.86 7.33 -18.21
C MET A 250 -6.20 8.44 -19.21
N ASN A 251 -5.21 9.18 -19.72
CA ASN A 251 -5.41 10.24 -20.72
C ASN A 251 -5.71 9.70 -22.13
N HIS A 252 -5.62 8.40 -22.36
CA HIS A 252 -5.96 7.76 -23.62
C HIS A 252 -7.38 7.12 -23.63
N ASN A 253 -8.04 7.05 -22.46
CA ASN A 253 -9.33 6.40 -22.31
C ASN A 253 -10.22 7.09 -21.27
N GLU A 254 -9.92 6.98 -19.99
CA GLU A 254 -10.76 7.36 -18.86
C GLU A 254 -11.02 8.87 -18.76
N ILE A 255 -10.12 9.70 -19.29
CA ILE A 255 -10.26 11.17 -19.34
C ILE A 255 -11.58 11.60 -19.97
N VAL A 256 -12.09 10.86 -20.97
CA VAL A 256 -13.36 11.15 -21.63
C VAL A 256 -14.54 11.09 -20.65
N ALA A 257 -14.50 10.17 -19.69
CA ALA A 257 -15.53 10.08 -18.66
C ALA A 257 -15.41 11.21 -17.62
N TRP A 258 -14.18 11.60 -17.28
CA TRP A 258 -13.93 12.67 -16.30
C TRP A 258 -14.25 14.07 -16.81
N THR A 259 -14.16 14.31 -18.12
CA THR A 259 -14.57 15.58 -18.77
C THR A 259 -16.05 15.61 -19.13
N GLY A 260 -16.77 14.53 -18.91
CA GLY A 260 -18.20 14.40 -19.20
C GLY A 260 -19.09 14.62 -17.96
N THR A 261 -20.39 14.81 -18.21
CA THR A 261 -21.39 15.05 -17.14
C THR A 261 -21.55 13.90 -16.17
N SER A 262 -21.11 12.69 -16.53
CA SER A 262 -21.10 11.51 -15.64
C SER A 262 -20.14 11.65 -14.44
N ALA A 263 -19.25 12.63 -14.46
CA ALA A 263 -18.31 12.91 -13.38
C ALA A 263 -18.84 13.89 -12.31
N HIS A 264 -20.02 14.50 -12.50
CA HIS A 264 -20.52 15.58 -11.62
C HIS A 264 -20.80 15.13 -10.17
N ASP A 265 -21.09 13.85 -9.94
CA ASP A 265 -21.34 13.26 -8.62
C ASP A 265 -20.11 12.55 -8.03
N ARG A 266 -18.96 12.64 -8.72
CA ARG A 266 -17.71 11.99 -8.35
C ARG A 266 -16.69 12.98 -7.81
N ALA A 267 -15.85 12.47 -6.92
CA ALA A 267 -14.62 13.14 -6.49
C ALA A 267 -13.43 12.55 -7.24
N LEU A 268 -12.48 13.41 -7.63
CA LEU A 268 -11.23 12.99 -8.20
C LEU A 268 -10.08 13.37 -7.26
N LEU A 269 -9.24 12.39 -6.95
CA LEU A 269 -8.03 12.55 -6.17
C LEU A 269 -6.82 12.33 -7.08
N VAL A 270 -5.99 13.35 -7.22
CA VAL A 270 -4.77 13.30 -8.04
C VAL A 270 -3.57 13.26 -7.11
N LEU A 271 -2.85 12.14 -7.08
CA LEU A 271 -1.52 12.12 -6.47
C LEU A 271 -0.55 12.82 -7.42
N SER A 272 0.29 13.70 -6.89
CA SER A 272 1.27 14.45 -7.66
C SER A 272 2.58 14.59 -6.90
N SER A 273 3.63 15.01 -7.55
CA SER A 273 4.91 15.35 -6.91
C SER A 273 5.71 16.32 -7.76
N LYS A 274 6.68 17.03 -7.14
CA LYS A 274 7.49 18.05 -7.82
C LYS A 274 8.42 17.52 -8.91
N ASN A 275 8.84 16.26 -8.84
CA ASN A 275 9.88 15.70 -9.71
C ASN A 275 9.29 14.78 -10.79
N LEU A 276 8.21 15.21 -11.44
CA LEU A 276 7.59 14.47 -12.54
C LEU A 276 8.27 14.76 -13.87
N HIS A 277 8.12 13.81 -14.81
CA HIS A 277 8.46 14.10 -16.21
C HIS A 277 7.64 15.31 -16.70
N PRO A 278 8.25 16.31 -17.40
CA PRO A 278 7.56 17.55 -17.77
C PRO A 278 6.24 17.35 -18.51
N ARG A 279 6.17 16.32 -19.37
CA ARG A 279 4.92 16.01 -20.09
C ARG A 279 3.84 15.43 -19.18
N THR A 280 4.22 14.69 -18.11
CA THR A 280 3.27 14.20 -17.10
C THR A 280 2.72 15.36 -16.29
N ALA A 281 3.57 16.28 -15.84
CA ALA A 281 3.14 17.49 -15.15
C ALA A 281 2.15 18.31 -16.00
N SER A 282 2.49 18.57 -17.27
CA SER A 282 1.61 19.28 -18.21
C SER A 282 0.27 18.57 -18.45
N ARG A 283 0.24 17.23 -18.41
CA ARG A 283 -1.03 16.46 -18.52
C ARG A 283 -1.90 16.68 -17.27
N ILE A 284 -1.29 16.69 -16.09
CA ILE A 284 -2.02 16.95 -14.84
C ILE A 284 -2.60 18.37 -14.85
N GLU A 285 -1.81 19.38 -15.20
CA GLU A 285 -2.27 20.77 -15.31
C GLU A 285 -3.48 20.88 -16.25
N TRP A 286 -3.36 20.39 -17.48
CA TRP A 286 -4.46 20.43 -18.45
C TRP A 286 -5.70 19.67 -17.92
N MET A 287 -5.50 18.51 -17.33
CA MET A 287 -6.58 17.67 -16.80
C MET A 287 -7.35 18.37 -15.70
N LEU A 288 -6.67 19.09 -14.79
CA LEU A 288 -7.32 19.83 -13.70
C LEU A 288 -8.20 20.98 -14.19
N ASP A 289 -7.88 21.58 -15.33
CA ASP A 289 -8.67 22.61 -15.97
C ASP A 289 -9.92 22.07 -16.67
N GLU A 290 -9.84 20.86 -17.24
CA GLU A 290 -10.87 20.27 -18.10
C GLU A 290 -11.86 19.35 -17.36
N ILE A 291 -11.50 18.86 -16.16
CA ILE A 291 -12.33 17.89 -15.43
C ILE A 291 -13.54 18.54 -14.77
N GLU A 292 -14.70 17.93 -15.00
CA GLU A 292 -16.00 18.34 -14.45
C GLU A 292 -16.30 17.76 -13.05
N ALA A 293 -15.52 16.76 -12.60
CA ALA A 293 -15.67 16.16 -11.26
C ALA A 293 -15.45 17.20 -10.16
N LYS A 294 -16.31 17.20 -9.16
CA LYS A 294 -16.19 18.08 -7.98
C LYS A 294 -16.57 17.31 -6.71
N PRO A 295 -15.75 17.33 -5.67
CA PRO A 295 -14.45 18.02 -5.62
C PRO A 295 -13.34 17.30 -6.41
N THR A 296 -12.37 18.08 -6.90
CA THR A 296 -11.09 17.59 -7.38
C THR A 296 -10.00 18.05 -6.42
N TRP A 297 -9.19 17.12 -5.95
CA TRP A 297 -8.11 17.37 -5.01
C TRP A 297 -6.77 16.91 -5.57
N VAL A 298 -5.74 17.72 -5.37
CA VAL A 298 -4.36 17.33 -5.61
C VAL A 298 -3.69 17.06 -4.27
N ILE A 299 -3.17 15.85 -4.12
CA ILE A 299 -2.35 15.45 -2.97
C ILE A 299 -0.90 15.52 -3.45
N GLU A 300 -0.18 16.56 -3.05
CA GLU A 300 1.23 16.68 -3.33
C GLU A 300 2.01 15.72 -2.43
N CYS A 301 2.57 14.67 -3.03
CA CYS A 301 3.35 13.64 -2.33
C CYS A 301 4.73 14.21 -2.03
N GLU A 302 4.95 14.63 -0.80
CA GLU A 302 6.18 15.24 -0.33
C GLU A 302 7.29 14.19 -0.16
N GLY A 303 8.54 14.61 -0.33
CA GLY A 303 9.72 13.80 -0.11
C GLY A 303 10.85 14.06 -1.10
N GLU A 304 12.07 13.80 -0.66
CA GLU A 304 13.29 14.01 -1.45
C GLU A 304 13.58 12.82 -2.38
N SER A 305 13.16 11.61 -1.99
CA SER A 305 13.30 10.38 -2.77
C SER A 305 11.94 9.84 -3.25
N LEU A 306 11.95 8.93 -4.24
CA LEU A 306 10.72 8.23 -4.64
C LEU A 306 10.17 7.38 -3.49
N LEU A 307 11.05 6.72 -2.73
CA LEU A 307 10.67 5.95 -1.55
C LEU A 307 9.87 6.81 -0.56
N GLU A 308 10.39 7.99 -0.23
CA GLU A 308 9.73 8.90 0.70
C GLU A 308 8.36 9.37 0.17
N ARG A 309 8.27 9.75 -1.10
CA ARG A 309 6.99 10.17 -1.71
C ARG A 309 5.94 9.07 -1.72
N LEU A 310 6.34 7.82 -1.98
CA LEU A 310 5.46 6.66 -1.92
C LEU A 310 4.96 6.41 -0.49
N LEU A 311 5.86 6.47 0.49
CA LEU A 311 5.51 6.29 1.91
C LEU A 311 4.62 7.42 2.43
N TYR A 312 4.94 8.67 2.05
CA TYR A 312 4.10 9.84 2.36
C TYR A 312 2.68 9.65 1.83
N ALA A 313 2.57 9.35 0.52
CA ALA A 313 1.27 9.14 -0.11
C ALA A 313 0.48 8.01 0.58
N ALA A 314 1.11 6.87 0.83
CA ALA A 314 0.48 5.74 1.51
C ALA A 314 -0.05 6.14 2.90
N HIS A 315 0.78 6.78 3.69
CA HIS A 315 0.45 7.12 5.08
C HIS A 315 -0.64 8.19 5.21
N ILE A 316 -0.55 9.28 4.42
CA ILE A 316 -1.58 10.33 4.43
C ILE A 316 -2.94 9.79 3.97
N THR A 317 -2.94 8.91 2.97
CA THR A 317 -4.17 8.33 2.44
C THR A 317 -4.80 7.28 3.37
N ASP A 318 -4.01 6.67 4.27
CA ASP A 318 -4.55 5.84 5.34
C ASP A 318 -5.44 6.66 6.27
N TRP A 319 -4.98 7.83 6.72
CA TRP A 319 -5.78 8.75 7.52
C TRP A 319 -7.06 9.19 6.81
N VAL A 320 -7.00 9.45 5.50
CA VAL A 320 -8.19 9.84 4.72
C VAL A 320 -9.22 8.70 4.70
N SER A 321 -8.78 7.46 4.51
CA SER A 321 -9.69 6.30 4.47
C SER A 321 -10.37 6.03 5.81
N ILE A 322 -9.63 6.14 6.91
CA ILE A 322 -10.16 6.05 8.28
C ILE A 322 -11.17 7.18 8.53
N GLY A 323 -10.80 8.41 8.19
CA GLY A 323 -11.69 9.56 8.36
C GLY A 323 -13.00 9.41 7.59
N LEU A 324 -12.95 8.86 6.37
CA LEU A 324 -14.16 8.59 5.58
C LEU A 324 -15.01 7.48 6.21
N ALA A 325 -14.40 6.41 6.73
CA ALA A 325 -15.09 5.35 7.47
C ALA A 325 -15.89 5.93 8.64
N LEU A 326 -15.24 6.69 9.49
CA LEU A 326 -15.85 7.31 10.67
C LEU A 326 -17.01 8.23 10.30
N LEU A 327 -16.86 9.07 9.26
CA LEU A 327 -17.90 9.99 8.79
C LEU A 327 -19.10 9.27 8.17
N THR A 328 -18.95 8.03 7.74
CA THR A 328 -20.03 7.21 7.18
C THR A 328 -20.56 6.16 8.15
N GLY A 329 -20.07 6.17 9.40
CA GLY A 329 -20.56 5.30 10.48
C GLY A 329 -20.01 3.86 10.40
N GLU A 330 -18.89 3.65 9.71
CA GLU A 330 -18.24 2.34 9.58
C GLU A 330 -17.11 2.20 10.61
N ASP A 331 -16.93 1.01 11.17
CA ASP A 331 -15.72 0.64 11.90
C ASP A 331 -14.60 0.36 10.86
N PRO A 332 -13.49 1.14 10.87
CA PRO A 332 -12.44 0.96 9.88
C PRO A 332 -11.71 -0.39 9.99
N SER A 333 -11.94 -1.16 11.03
CA SER A 333 -11.34 -2.48 11.24
C SER A 333 -12.20 -3.65 10.72
N ASP A 334 -13.48 -3.44 10.48
CA ASP A 334 -14.45 -4.50 10.19
C ASP A 334 -14.45 -4.91 8.71
N MET A 335 -14.46 -6.22 8.44
CA MET A 335 -14.44 -6.77 7.08
C MET A 335 -15.32 -8.03 6.95
N PRO A 336 -16.62 -7.95 7.24
CA PRO A 336 -17.50 -9.13 7.32
C PRO A 336 -17.57 -9.90 6.00
N ALA A 337 -17.49 -9.23 4.86
CA ALA A 337 -17.52 -9.88 3.56
C ALA A 337 -16.29 -10.78 3.32
N ILE A 338 -15.10 -10.33 3.70
CA ILE A 338 -13.87 -11.12 3.56
C ILE A 338 -13.87 -12.31 4.53
N GLU A 339 -14.34 -12.11 5.77
CA GLU A 339 -14.47 -13.18 6.76
C GLU A 339 -15.48 -14.25 6.29
N SER A 340 -16.60 -13.82 5.75
CA SER A 340 -17.61 -14.72 5.17
C SER A 340 -17.07 -15.53 4.00
N LEU A 341 -16.29 -14.90 3.10
CA LEU A 341 -15.66 -15.60 1.98
C LEU A 341 -14.66 -16.66 2.47
N LYS A 342 -13.80 -16.33 3.44
CA LYS A 342 -12.85 -17.31 4.02
C LYS A 342 -13.56 -18.51 4.61
N SER A 343 -14.62 -18.27 5.41
CA SER A 343 -15.42 -19.36 5.99
C SER A 343 -16.12 -20.22 4.92
N HIS A 344 -16.53 -19.61 3.80
CA HIS A 344 -17.09 -20.35 2.67
C HIS A 344 -16.03 -21.24 2.02
N LEU A 345 -14.82 -20.71 1.74
CA LEU A 345 -13.74 -21.48 1.12
C LEU A 345 -13.27 -22.64 2.01
N GLU A 346 -13.19 -22.45 3.33
CA GLU A 346 -12.86 -23.51 4.29
C GLU A 346 -13.85 -24.69 4.23
N SER A 347 -15.09 -24.47 3.77
CA SER A 347 -16.09 -25.52 3.60
C SER A 347 -15.95 -26.35 2.32
N PHE A 348 -15.06 -25.95 1.41
CA PHE A 348 -14.76 -26.63 0.15
C PHE A 348 -13.56 -27.60 0.32
N GLN A 349 -13.65 -28.54 1.27
CA GLN A 349 -12.67 -29.63 1.41
C GLN A 349 -13.06 -30.88 0.63
#